data_28a685a554a029fa2b78ed13150db4dc
#
_entry.id   28a685a554a029fa2b78ed13150db4dc
#
_cell.length_a   1.000
_cell.length_b   1.000
_cell.length_c   1.000
_cell.angle_alpha   90.00
_cell.angle_beta   90.00
_cell.angle_gamma   90.00
#
_symmetry.space_group_name_H-M   'P 1'
#
loop_
_entity.id
_entity.type
_entity.pdbx_description
1 polymer ?
#
loop_
_entity_poly.entity_id
_entity_poly.type
_entity_poly.pdbx_seq_one_letter_code
_entity_poly.pdbx_strand_id
1 'polypeptide(L)'
;MAIMPIDYVPQRQRWAALLALLLYLLAGASPANAVEELDSIVAVVNDDVIVRSELEHQIDLVIPQLQSKGTPLPPRPVLEQQVLERLVLKRLQLQRAKQLGIQVDDAMLTQALTNIAQRNGMTLENLAKTMEAGGISFEDFRRDTREQLITSRLQAQEVVKNIKVTDQEIDRFLANESSSLIQRTDVRLSHILVAVPEGAPPDVVKKAEQKARDLVKRLRAGADFAQLALRYSDGRQALEGGDLGWFKIGEVPTLAEDLAHTMAKGDISDPLRSPSGFHIIKLTDVKGSGPEVVTQTHARHILIRTNEVVSDDDAKRRLDQLRLRIVGGDDFATLARSHSDDTGSALKGGDLGWLNPGDTVPEFEKQMDRLAPNEISQPFKTSFGWHIVQVLERRRQDTTKEVMRLKAREAIRERKAQEAIDQWLRRLRDEAYVEIRLRHEGPKE
;
A
#
# COMPACT_ATOMS: atom_id res chain seq x y z
N MET A 1 91.47 -26.02 -1.62
CA MET A 1 91.21 -24.93 -2.57
C MET A 1 91.08 -25.56 -3.96
N ALA A 2 89.86 -25.86 -4.35
CA ALA A 2 89.55 -26.48 -5.65
C ALA A 2 88.29 -25.76 -6.21
N ILE A 3 88.53 -25.08 -7.30
CA ILE A 3 87.50 -24.30 -8.04
C ILE A 3 86.78 -25.29 -8.97
N MET A 4 85.51 -25.46 -8.82
CA MET A 4 84.61 -26.18 -9.77
C MET A 4 84.33 -25.30 -11.00
N PRO A 5 84.37 -25.89 -12.22
CA PRO A 5 84.01 -25.15 -13.43
C PRO A 5 82.46 -24.96 -13.55
N ILE A 6 82.07 -23.78 -13.97
CA ILE A 6 80.67 -23.45 -14.31
C ILE A 6 80.42 -24.00 -15.72
N ASP A 7 79.55 -25.03 -15.83
CA ASP A 7 79.08 -25.54 -17.11
C ASP A 7 78.20 -24.50 -17.86
N TYR A 8 78.79 -24.08 -18.99
CA TYR A 8 78.19 -23.14 -19.92
C TYR A 8 77.12 -23.86 -20.80
N VAL A 9 75.86 -23.70 -20.48
CA VAL A 9 74.77 -24.21 -21.32
C VAL A 9 74.52 -23.23 -22.47
N PRO A 10 74.63 -23.67 -23.73
CA PRO A 10 74.56 -22.80 -24.90
C PRO A 10 73.13 -22.18 -25.01
N GLN A 11 73.10 -20.88 -25.30
CA GLN A 11 71.91 -19.99 -25.34
C GLN A 11 70.75 -20.53 -26.20
N ARG A 12 71.01 -21.36 -27.19
CA ARG A 12 70.02 -22.05 -28.04
C ARG A 12 69.16 -23.06 -27.27
N GLN A 13 69.68 -23.74 -26.25
CA GLN A 13 68.89 -24.70 -25.46
C GLN A 13 67.97 -23.99 -24.47
N ARG A 14 68.29 -22.80 -24.00
CA ARG A 14 67.43 -21.97 -23.15
C ARG A 14 66.18 -21.47 -23.88
N TRP A 15 66.33 -21.10 -25.16
CA TRP A 15 65.17 -20.67 -25.98
C TRP A 15 64.23 -21.83 -26.35
N ALA A 16 64.79 -23.02 -26.59
CA ALA A 16 64.00 -24.24 -26.85
C ALA A 16 63.19 -24.67 -25.61
N ALA A 17 63.72 -24.57 -24.40
CA ALA A 17 63.05 -24.88 -23.16
C ALA A 17 61.98 -23.85 -22.83
N LEU A 18 62.15 -22.56 -23.10
CA LEU A 18 61.15 -21.51 -22.94
C LEU A 18 60.01 -21.64 -23.95
N LEU A 19 60.33 -22.01 -25.20
CA LEU A 19 59.30 -22.27 -26.22
C LEU A 19 58.43 -23.51 -25.91
N ALA A 20 59.06 -24.59 -25.38
CA ALA A 20 58.35 -25.78 -24.93
C ALA A 20 57.47 -25.51 -23.72
N LEU A 21 57.94 -24.67 -22.77
CA LEU A 21 57.13 -24.25 -21.61
C LEU A 21 55.92 -23.37 -22.02
N LEU A 22 56.14 -22.48 -23.01
CA LEU A 22 55.07 -21.62 -23.55
C LEU A 22 54.01 -22.42 -24.34
N LEU A 23 54.46 -23.45 -25.10
CA LEU A 23 53.57 -24.38 -25.80
C LEU A 23 52.79 -25.29 -24.83
N TYR A 24 53.36 -25.67 -23.69
CA TYR A 24 52.68 -26.45 -22.65
C TYR A 24 51.66 -25.63 -21.90
N LEU A 25 51.88 -24.32 -21.68
CA LEU A 25 50.93 -23.37 -21.11
C LEU A 25 49.76 -23.04 -22.05
N LEU A 26 49.99 -23.07 -23.37
CA LEU A 26 48.92 -22.88 -24.37
C LEU A 26 48.08 -24.14 -24.64
N ALA A 27 48.63 -25.34 -24.40
CA ALA A 27 47.91 -26.60 -24.57
C ALA A 27 47.01 -26.95 -23.37
N GLY A 28 47.15 -26.27 -22.22
CA GLY A 28 46.36 -26.46 -21.02
C GLY A 28 45.11 -25.58 -20.90
N ALA A 29 44.89 -24.68 -21.84
CA ALA A 29 43.63 -23.90 -21.90
C ALA A 29 42.55 -24.72 -22.61
N SER A 30 42.02 -25.74 -21.93
CA SER A 30 40.71 -26.26 -22.32
C SER A 30 39.73 -25.09 -22.33
N PRO A 31 38.97 -24.87 -23.41
CA PRO A 31 37.85 -23.92 -23.32
C PRO A 31 36.97 -24.42 -22.18
N ALA A 32 36.93 -23.70 -21.10
CA ALA A 32 35.83 -23.83 -20.13
C ALA A 32 34.59 -23.51 -20.97
N ASN A 33 33.92 -24.56 -21.48
CA ASN A 33 32.56 -24.42 -21.90
C ASN A 33 31.83 -23.92 -20.65
N ALA A 34 31.59 -22.62 -20.58
CA ALA A 34 30.56 -22.08 -19.72
C ALA A 34 29.28 -22.77 -20.18
N VAL A 35 28.88 -23.81 -19.48
CA VAL A 35 27.57 -24.34 -19.59
C VAL A 35 26.69 -23.17 -19.10
N GLU A 36 26.09 -22.45 -20.04
CA GLU A 36 25.06 -21.51 -19.75
C GLU A 36 23.96 -22.36 -19.09
N GLU A 37 23.91 -22.35 -17.75
CA GLU A 37 22.86 -23.05 -17.03
C GLU A 37 21.57 -22.42 -17.49
N LEU A 38 20.83 -23.17 -18.33
CA LEU A 38 19.50 -22.78 -18.76
C LEU A 38 18.65 -22.60 -17.52
N ASP A 39 18.06 -21.40 -17.40
CA ASP A 39 17.24 -21.04 -16.24
C ASP A 39 16.11 -22.06 -16.05
N SER A 40 16.03 -22.66 -14.89
CA SER A 40 15.09 -23.76 -14.64
C SER A 40 13.68 -23.22 -14.33
N ILE A 41 12.66 -23.85 -14.90
CA ILE A 41 11.26 -23.53 -14.62
C ILE A 41 10.91 -24.05 -13.23
N VAL A 42 10.47 -23.14 -12.34
CA VAL A 42 10.03 -23.44 -10.96
C VAL A 42 8.51 -23.49 -10.82
N ALA A 43 7.79 -22.85 -11.73
CA ALA A 43 6.33 -23.03 -11.84
C ALA A 43 5.85 -22.77 -13.28
N VAL A 44 4.76 -23.44 -13.65
CA VAL A 44 3.96 -23.15 -14.85
C VAL A 44 2.66 -22.53 -14.38
N VAL A 45 2.26 -21.40 -14.98
CA VAL A 45 1.06 -20.63 -14.60
C VAL A 45 0.26 -20.36 -15.87
N ASN A 46 -0.74 -21.20 -16.17
CA ASN A 46 -1.46 -21.23 -17.44
C ASN A 46 -0.47 -21.37 -18.61
N ASP A 47 -0.43 -20.37 -19.52
CA ASP A 47 0.44 -20.34 -20.69
C ASP A 47 1.81 -19.67 -20.43
N ASP A 48 2.13 -19.38 -19.16
CA ASP A 48 3.35 -18.66 -18.76
C ASP A 48 4.19 -19.48 -17.76
N VAL A 49 5.42 -19.07 -17.54
CA VAL A 49 6.34 -19.77 -16.63
C VAL A 49 6.98 -18.79 -15.66
N ILE A 50 7.33 -19.29 -14.48
CA ILE A 50 8.19 -18.61 -13.53
C ILE A 50 9.49 -19.40 -13.51
N VAL A 51 10.62 -18.69 -13.67
CA VAL A 51 11.96 -19.31 -13.73
C VAL A 51 12.69 -19.11 -12.40
N ARG A 52 13.74 -19.90 -12.19
CA ARG A 52 14.53 -19.91 -10.95
C ARG A 52 15.13 -18.54 -10.68
N SER A 53 15.70 -17.90 -11.69
CA SER A 53 16.33 -16.57 -11.54
C SER A 53 15.32 -15.51 -11.06
N GLU A 54 14.08 -15.54 -11.55
CA GLU A 54 13.01 -14.64 -11.10
C GLU A 54 12.67 -14.89 -9.62
N LEU A 55 12.57 -16.14 -9.21
CA LEU A 55 12.32 -16.51 -7.82
C LEU A 55 13.45 -16.04 -6.90
N GLU A 56 14.72 -16.34 -7.27
CA GLU A 56 15.90 -15.93 -6.49
C GLU A 56 15.96 -14.41 -6.34
N HIS A 57 15.78 -13.67 -7.44
CA HIS A 57 15.75 -12.21 -7.40
C HIS A 57 14.68 -11.67 -6.42
N GLN A 58 13.48 -12.24 -6.44
CA GLN A 58 12.43 -11.81 -5.49
C GLN A 58 12.76 -12.19 -4.04
N ILE A 59 13.42 -13.31 -3.81
CA ILE A 59 13.88 -13.69 -2.48
C ILE A 59 14.94 -12.71 -1.97
N ASP A 60 15.88 -12.32 -2.83
CA ASP A 60 16.94 -11.35 -2.48
C ASP A 60 16.37 -9.98 -2.11
N LEU A 61 15.25 -9.58 -2.69
CA LEU A 61 14.52 -8.35 -2.31
C LEU A 61 13.78 -8.49 -0.98
N VAL A 62 13.30 -9.68 -0.63
CA VAL A 62 12.50 -9.92 0.59
C VAL A 62 13.40 -10.09 1.82
N ILE A 63 14.56 -10.71 1.70
CA ILE A 63 15.48 -11.00 2.82
C ILE A 63 15.85 -9.74 3.62
N PRO A 64 16.32 -8.62 3.01
CA PRO A 64 16.65 -7.40 3.74
C PRO A 64 15.44 -6.80 4.45
N GLN A 65 14.25 -6.90 3.86
CA GLN A 65 13.02 -6.40 4.46
C GLN A 65 12.64 -7.18 5.73
N LEU A 66 12.81 -8.51 5.71
CA LEU A 66 12.57 -9.35 6.90
C LEU A 66 13.60 -9.04 7.99
N GLN A 67 14.88 -8.90 7.63
CA GLN A 67 15.96 -8.59 8.56
C GLN A 67 15.79 -7.20 9.21
N SER A 68 15.38 -6.20 8.45
CA SER A 68 15.15 -4.84 8.98
C SER A 68 14.01 -4.79 10.00
N LYS A 69 13.05 -5.72 9.90
CA LYS A 69 11.95 -5.89 10.88
C LYS A 69 12.34 -6.74 12.09
N GLY A 70 13.59 -7.21 12.17
CA GLY A 70 14.05 -8.10 13.25
C GLY A 70 13.39 -9.48 13.23
N THR A 71 12.79 -9.88 12.11
CA THR A 71 12.13 -11.18 11.97
C THR A 71 13.17 -12.21 11.52
N PRO A 72 13.39 -13.30 12.29
CA PRO A 72 14.30 -14.36 11.87
C PRO A 72 13.86 -14.99 10.56
N LEU A 73 14.80 -15.20 9.64
CA LEU A 73 14.50 -15.79 8.34
C LEU A 73 13.97 -17.21 8.50
N PRO A 74 12.89 -17.58 7.78
CA PRO A 74 12.42 -18.97 7.75
C PRO A 74 13.44 -19.85 7.02
N PRO A 75 13.35 -21.19 7.17
CA PRO A 75 14.13 -22.11 6.36
C PRO A 75 13.95 -21.80 4.87
N ARG A 76 15.05 -21.87 4.10
CA ARG A 76 15.07 -21.55 2.66
C ARG A 76 13.92 -22.16 1.86
N PRO A 77 13.57 -23.46 2.01
CA PRO A 77 12.45 -24.04 1.26
C PRO A 77 11.10 -23.39 1.53
N VAL A 78 10.89 -22.94 2.77
CA VAL A 78 9.65 -22.25 3.17
C VAL A 78 9.59 -20.86 2.53
N LEU A 79 10.71 -20.14 2.54
CA LEU A 79 10.82 -18.82 1.91
C LEU A 79 10.58 -18.92 0.40
N GLU A 80 11.20 -19.90 -0.27
CA GLU A 80 11.01 -20.17 -1.70
C GLU A 80 9.53 -20.43 -2.02
N GLN A 81 8.86 -21.28 -1.24
CA GLN A 81 7.45 -21.57 -1.46
C GLN A 81 6.56 -20.33 -1.30
N GLN A 82 6.79 -19.54 -0.26
CA GLN A 82 6.02 -18.31 0.02
C GLN A 82 6.22 -17.26 -1.09
N VAL A 83 7.47 -17.05 -1.51
CA VAL A 83 7.78 -16.09 -2.57
C VAL A 83 7.24 -16.57 -3.91
N LEU A 84 7.34 -17.89 -4.21
CA LEU A 84 6.80 -18.46 -5.43
C LEU A 84 5.28 -18.31 -5.51
N GLU A 85 4.54 -18.57 -4.44
CA GLU A 85 3.08 -18.38 -4.42
C GLU A 85 2.71 -16.91 -4.65
N ARG A 86 3.47 -15.95 -4.09
CA ARG A 86 3.28 -14.51 -4.36
C ARG A 86 3.51 -14.18 -5.86
N LEU A 87 4.55 -14.77 -6.48
CA LEU A 87 4.82 -14.62 -7.92
C LEU A 87 3.70 -15.22 -8.76
N VAL A 88 3.19 -16.39 -8.40
CA VAL A 88 2.06 -17.05 -9.08
C VAL A 88 0.83 -16.13 -9.05
N LEU A 89 0.44 -15.63 -7.88
CA LEU A 89 -0.69 -14.71 -7.76
C LEU A 89 -0.48 -13.41 -8.55
N LYS A 90 0.73 -12.86 -8.56
CA LYS A 90 1.08 -11.68 -9.37
C LYS A 90 0.90 -11.99 -10.87
N ARG A 91 1.42 -13.13 -11.33
CA ARG A 91 1.33 -13.57 -12.73
C ARG A 91 -0.12 -13.74 -13.18
N LEU A 92 -0.95 -14.39 -12.37
CA LEU A 92 -2.37 -14.57 -12.64
C LEU A 92 -3.12 -13.23 -12.75
N GLN A 93 -2.84 -12.29 -11.88
CA GLN A 93 -3.42 -10.95 -11.95
C GLN A 93 -3.01 -10.22 -13.23
N LEU A 94 -1.74 -10.27 -13.62
CA LEU A 94 -1.28 -9.65 -14.86
C LEU A 94 -1.90 -10.29 -16.11
N GLN A 95 -2.05 -11.62 -16.14
CA GLN A 95 -2.76 -12.33 -17.20
C GLN A 95 -4.23 -11.89 -17.28
N ARG A 96 -4.91 -11.80 -16.15
CA ARG A 96 -6.31 -11.32 -16.06
C ARG A 96 -6.44 -9.88 -16.53
N ALA A 97 -5.53 -9.01 -16.11
CA ALA A 97 -5.49 -7.61 -16.55
C ALA A 97 -5.33 -7.51 -18.09
N LYS A 98 -4.43 -8.32 -18.65
CA LYS A 98 -4.22 -8.40 -20.12
C LYS A 98 -5.49 -8.84 -20.85
N GLN A 99 -6.20 -9.86 -20.35
CA GLN A 99 -7.48 -10.31 -20.92
C GLN A 99 -8.54 -9.21 -20.92
N LEU A 100 -8.55 -8.34 -19.91
CA LEU A 100 -9.49 -7.23 -19.76
C LEU A 100 -9.02 -5.93 -20.45
N GLY A 101 -7.87 -5.94 -21.12
CA GLY A 101 -7.30 -4.75 -21.77
C GLY A 101 -6.84 -3.66 -20.78
N ILE A 102 -6.59 -4.01 -19.53
CA ILE A 102 -6.12 -3.05 -18.52
C ILE A 102 -4.64 -2.77 -18.76
N GLN A 103 -4.31 -1.51 -19.06
CA GLN A 103 -2.97 -1.05 -19.35
C GLN A 103 -2.62 0.19 -18.52
N VAL A 104 -1.32 0.42 -18.33
CA VAL A 104 -0.74 1.64 -17.74
C VAL A 104 0.23 2.22 -18.75
N ASP A 105 -0.09 3.40 -19.27
CA ASP A 105 0.76 4.13 -20.17
C ASP A 105 1.95 4.78 -19.46
N ASP A 106 2.91 5.30 -20.24
CA ASP A 106 4.13 5.90 -19.68
C ASP A 106 3.87 7.21 -18.93
N ALA A 107 2.84 7.95 -19.31
CA ALA A 107 2.47 9.19 -18.62
C ALA A 107 1.98 8.90 -17.20
N MET A 108 1.12 7.91 -17.04
CA MET A 108 0.62 7.45 -15.74
C MET A 108 1.74 6.87 -14.87
N LEU A 109 2.63 6.06 -15.46
CA LEU A 109 3.79 5.52 -14.76
C LEU A 109 4.70 6.64 -14.26
N THR A 110 5.03 7.60 -15.13
CA THR A 110 5.87 8.74 -14.78
C THR A 110 5.26 9.56 -13.66
N GLN A 111 3.94 9.80 -13.71
CA GLN A 111 3.24 10.51 -12.65
C GLN A 111 3.31 9.75 -11.31
N ALA A 112 3.12 8.44 -11.32
CA ALA A 112 3.22 7.60 -10.11
C ALA A 112 4.64 7.64 -9.52
N LEU A 113 5.67 7.49 -10.35
CA LEU A 113 7.07 7.56 -9.94
C LEU A 113 7.43 8.94 -9.39
N THR A 114 6.92 10.02 -10.02
CA THR A 114 7.10 11.39 -9.53
C THR A 114 6.46 11.57 -8.15
N ASN A 115 5.26 11.05 -7.96
CA ASN A 115 4.59 11.10 -6.65
C ASN A 115 5.35 10.31 -5.57
N ILE A 116 5.97 9.18 -5.94
CA ILE A 116 6.84 8.41 -5.02
C ILE A 116 8.08 9.24 -4.66
N ALA A 117 8.74 9.86 -5.63
CA ALA A 117 9.91 10.71 -5.41
C ALA A 117 9.57 11.88 -4.48
N GLN A 118 8.47 12.60 -4.75
CA GLN A 118 8.01 13.75 -3.95
C GLN A 118 7.70 13.36 -2.50
N ARG A 119 7.07 12.21 -2.26
CA ARG A 119 6.82 11.71 -0.89
C ARG A 119 8.11 11.42 -0.12
N ASN A 120 9.21 11.12 -0.82
CA ASN A 120 10.53 10.97 -0.25
C ASN A 120 11.37 12.27 -0.26
N GLY A 121 10.76 13.42 -0.59
CA GLY A 121 11.44 14.72 -0.61
C GLY A 121 12.45 14.85 -1.77
N MET A 122 12.30 14.09 -2.85
CA MET A 122 13.25 14.01 -3.97
C MET A 122 12.58 14.36 -5.30
N THR A 123 13.42 14.70 -6.30
CA THR A 123 13.00 14.66 -7.70
C THR A 123 13.08 13.24 -8.24
N LEU A 124 12.36 12.95 -9.34
CA LEU A 124 12.42 11.63 -9.99
C LEU A 124 13.85 11.26 -10.42
N GLU A 125 14.61 12.23 -10.93
CA GLU A 125 16.02 12.04 -11.32
C GLU A 125 16.91 11.66 -10.12
N ASN A 126 16.73 12.34 -8.97
CA ASN A 126 17.48 12.03 -7.77
C ASN A 126 17.09 10.67 -7.18
N LEU A 127 15.80 10.29 -7.26
CA LEU A 127 15.35 8.97 -6.86
C LEU A 127 16.07 7.89 -7.70
N ALA A 128 16.10 8.04 -9.03
CA ALA A 128 16.79 7.09 -9.91
C ALA A 128 18.28 6.95 -9.56
N LYS A 129 19.00 8.08 -9.42
CA LYS A 129 20.43 8.07 -9.05
C LYS A 129 20.68 7.42 -7.68
N THR A 130 19.83 7.68 -6.71
CA THR A 130 19.95 7.11 -5.36
C THR A 130 19.74 5.60 -5.37
N MET A 131 18.78 5.10 -6.14
CA MET A 131 18.52 3.67 -6.28
C MET A 131 19.69 2.96 -6.97
N GLU A 132 20.17 3.49 -8.09
CA GLU A 132 21.31 2.93 -8.82
C GLU A 132 22.59 2.92 -7.99
N ALA A 133 22.85 3.99 -7.23
CA ALA A 133 23.96 4.05 -6.28
C ALA A 133 23.83 3.01 -5.14
N GLY A 134 22.62 2.63 -4.79
CA GLY A 134 22.29 1.54 -3.85
C GLY A 134 22.28 0.14 -4.48
N GLY A 135 22.62 0.01 -5.78
CA GLY A 135 22.63 -1.27 -6.49
C GLY A 135 21.22 -1.75 -6.92
N ILE A 136 20.22 -0.89 -6.88
CA ILE A 136 18.85 -1.21 -7.29
C ILE A 136 18.61 -0.64 -8.69
N SER A 137 18.27 -1.51 -9.65
CA SER A 137 17.93 -1.10 -11.02
C SER A 137 16.69 -0.21 -11.05
N PHE A 138 16.82 1.01 -11.57
CA PHE A 138 15.68 1.90 -11.74
C PHE A 138 14.69 1.38 -12.80
N GLU A 139 15.16 0.66 -13.80
CA GLU A 139 14.31 0.04 -14.83
C GLU A 139 13.46 -1.08 -14.24
N ASP A 140 14.03 -1.92 -13.36
CA ASP A 140 13.27 -2.95 -12.65
C ASP A 140 12.22 -2.32 -11.72
N PHE A 141 12.57 -1.26 -11.02
CA PHE A 141 11.63 -0.50 -10.19
C PHE A 141 10.47 0.11 -11.01
N ARG A 142 10.77 0.63 -12.21
CA ARG A 142 9.74 1.12 -13.13
C ARG A 142 8.80 0.01 -13.57
N ARG A 143 9.35 -1.16 -13.94
CA ARG A 143 8.57 -2.34 -14.33
C ARG A 143 7.67 -2.80 -13.19
N ASP A 144 8.20 -2.96 -12.00
CA ASP A 144 7.44 -3.37 -10.81
C ASP A 144 6.34 -2.36 -10.46
N THR A 145 6.63 -1.07 -10.54
CA THR A 145 5.64 -0.01 -10.32
C THR A 145 4.51 -0.08 -11.35
N ARG A 146 4.83 -0.34 -12.63
CA ARG A 146 3.82 -0.51 -13.69
C ARG A 146 2.93 -1.72 -13.40
N GLU A 147 3.50 -2.85 -13.03
CA GLU A 147 2.77 -4.06 -12.69
C GLU A 147 1.87 -3.86 -11.46
N GLN A 148 2.36 -3.15 -10.44
CA GLN A 148 1.58 -2.78 -9.27
C GLN A 148 0.40 -1.86 -9.62
N LEU A 149 0.58 -0.90 -10.52
CA LEU A 149 -0.51 -0.05 -11.01
C LEU A 149 -1.55 -0.85 -11.80
N ILE A 150 -1.11 -1.80 -12.65
CA ILE A 150 -2.00 -2.69 -13.40
C ILE A 150 -2.82 -3.54 -12.44
N THR A 151 -2.19 -4.20 -11.47
CA THR A 151 -2.89 -5.05 -10.49
C THR A 151 -3.85 -4.25 -9.61
N SER A 152 -3.46 -3.04 -9.17
CA SER A 152 -4.35 -2.15 -8.41
C SER A 152 -5.59 -1.73 -9.21
N ARG A 153 -5.44 -1.42 -10.51
CA ARG A 153 -6.55 -1.10 -11.41
C ARG A 153 -7.47 -2.30 -11.62
N LEU A 154 -6.88 -3.48 -11.82
CA LEU A 154 -7.63 -4.72 -11.97
C LEU A 154 -8.50 -4.97 -10.72
N GLN A 155 -7.92 -4.90 -9.52
CA GLN A 155 -8.63 -5.08 -8.27
C GLN A 155 -9.73 -4.02 -8.09
N ALA A 156 -9.44 -2.75 -8.42
CA ALA A 156 -10.43 -1.68 -8.37
C ALA A 156 -11.62 -1.96 -9.31
N GLN A 157 -11.36 -2.48 -10.50
CA GLN A 157 -12.38 -2.75 -11.53
C GLN A 157 -13.18 -4.03 -11.25
N GLU A 158 -12.54 -5.12 -10.89
CA GLU A 158 -13.19 -6.43 -10.71
C GLU A 158 -13.84 -6.57 -9.34
N VAL A 159 -13.28 -5.92 -8.31
CA VAL A 159 -13.67 -6.14 -6.92
C VAL A 159 -14.24 -4.86 -6.28
N VAL A 160 -13.40 -3.82 -6.13
CA VAL A 160 -13.69 -2.67 -5.25
C VAL A 160 -14.90 -1.86 -5.69
N LYS A 161 -15.11 -1.70 -7.01
CA LYS A 161 -16.26 -0.96 -7.54
C LYS A 161 -17.63 -1.56 -7.16
N ASN A 162 -17.65 -2.86 -6.88
CA ASN A 162 -18.88 -3.59 -6.57
C ASN A 162 -19.24 -3.56 -5.07
N ILE A 163 -18.37 -2.97 -4.24
CA ILE A 163 -18.56 -2.93 -2.79
C ILE A 163 -19.55 -1.83 -2.42
N LYS A 164 -20.62 -2.27 -1.78
CA LYS A 164 -21.66 -1.38 -1.24
C LYS A 164 -21.62 -1.43 0.29
N VAL A 165 -21.76 -0.27 0.91
CA VAL A 165 -21.91 -0.12 2.36
C VAL A 165 -23.30 0.47 2.62
N THR A 166 -24.11 -0.23 3.39
CA THR A 166 -25.47 0.18 3.76
C THR A 166 -25.45 1.00 5.04
N ASP A 167 -26.48 1.85 5.22
CA ASP A 167 -26.62 2.60 6.48
C ASP A 167 -26.83 1.68 7.69
N GLN A 168 -27.49 0.53 7.49
CA GLN A 168 -27.64 -0.47 8.55
C GLN A 168 -26.31 -1.07 9.02
N GLU A 169 -25.36 -1.27 8.09
CA GLU A 169 -24.01 -1.71 8.45
C GLU A 169 -23.27 -0.61 9.23
N ILE A 170 -23.43 0.64 8.81
CA ILE A 170 -22.86 1.79 9.52
C ILE A 170 -23.46 1.90 10.93
N ASP A 171 -24.77 1.79 11.07
CA ASP A 171 -25.43 1.91 12.36
C ASP A 171 -25.04 0.76 13.31
N ARG A 172 -24.95 -0.48 12.79
CA ARG A 172 -24.48 -1.64 13.55
C ARG A 172 -23.02 -1.49 13.98
N PHE A 173 -22.19 -1.02 13.05
CA PHE A 173 -20.78 -0.73 13.30
C PHE A 173 -20.63 0.29 14.44
N LEU A 174 -21.36 1.42 14.36
CA LEU A 174 -21.32 2.45 15.38
C LEU A 174 -21.95 2.01 16.72
N ALA A 175 -22.97 1.14 16.69
CA ALA A 175 -23.60 0.61 17.90
C ALA A 175 -22.65 -0.34 18.67
N ASN A 176 -21.90 -1.16 17.95
CA ASN A 176 -20.88 -2.02 18.55
C ASN A 176 -19.72 -1.20 19.14
N GLU A 177 -19.35 -0.09 18.47
CA GLU A 177 -18.32 0.82 18.97
C GLU A 177 -18.75 1.63 20.20
N SER A 178 -20.01 2.03 20.32
CA SER A 178 -20.47 2.93 21.39
C SER A 178 -20.30 2.39 22.81
N SER A 179 -20.10 1.07 22.97
CA SER A 179 -19.82 0.44 24.26
C SER A 179 -18.32 0.36 24.63
N SER A 180 -17.41 0.54 23.68
CA SER A 180 -15.97 0.40 23.87
C SER A 180 -15.13 1.64 23.51
N LEU A 181 -15.76 2.64 22.88
CA LEU A 181 -15.11 3.87 22.36
C LEU A 181 -14.48 4.79 23.41
N ILE A 182 -14.73 4.58 24.70
CA ILE A 182 -14.18 5.45 25.73
C ILE A 182 -12.74 5.05 26.12
N GLN A 183 -12.24 3.88 25.75
CA GLN A 183 -10.94 3.40 26.21
C GLN A 183 -9.95 2.90 25.16
N ARG A 184 -10.38 2.45 23.97
CA ARG A 184 -9.46 1.94 22.94
C ARG A 184 -9.79 2.56 21.59
N THR A 185 -8.79 3.10 20.89
CA THR A 185 -8.98 3.69 19.57
C THR A 185 -8.27 2.94 18.48
N ASP A 186 -7.03 2.52 18.74
CA ASP A 186 -6.23 1.81 17.75
C ASP A 186 -5.73 0.48 18.32
N VAL A 187 -5.80 -0.56 17.51
CA VAL A 187 -5.29 -1.89 17.83
C VAL A 187 -4.32 -2.34 16.74
N ARG A 188 -3.23 -2.97 17.13
CA ARG A 188 -2.30 -3.61 16.20
C ARG A 188 -2.53 -5.10 16.22
N LEU A 189 -2.80 -5.67 15.06
CA LEU A 189 -3.12 -7.09 14.92
C LEU A 189 -2.06 -7.82 14.12
N SER A 190 -1.90 -9.11 14.45
CA SER A 190 -1.16 -10.06 13.62
C SER A 190 -2.04 -11.26 13.33
N HIS A 191 -1.83 -11.91 12.17
CA HIS A 191 -2.73 -12.90 11.61
C HIS A 191 -1.99 -14.09 11.00
N ILE A 192 -2.49 -15.29 11.25
CA ILE A 192 -2.11 -16.51 10.55
C ILE A 192 -3.37 -17.10 9.89
N LEU A 193 -3.29 -17.40 8.61
CA LEU A 193 -4.30 -18.15 7.87
C LEU A 193 -3.82 -19.58 7.63
N VAL A 194 -4.65 -20.55 7.97
CA VAL A 194 -4.54 -21.93 7.49
C VAL A 194 -5.62 -22.12 6.45
N ALA A 195 -5.25 -22.01 5.17
CA ALA A 195 -6.20 -22.00 4.07
C ALA A 195 -6.93 -23.33 3.91
N VAL A 196 -8.18 -23.24 3.46
CA VAL A 196 -8.99 -24.38 3.06
C VAL A 196 -9.58 -24.07 1.69
N PRO A 197 -9.30 -24.85 0.64
CA PRO A 197 -9.89 -24.65 -0.69
C PRO A 197 -11.41 -24.65 -0.64
N GLU A 198 -12.04 -23.90 -1.55
CA GLU A 198 -13.50 -23.89 -1.67
C GLU A 198 -13.99 -25.30 -2.11
N GLY A 199 -15.02 -25.79 -1.45
CA GLY A 199 -15.53 -27.15 -1.71
C GLY A 199 -14.64 -28.30 -1.20
N ALA A 200 -13.65 -28.02 -0.36
CA ALA A 200 -12.74 -29.05 0.17
C ALA A 200 -13.51 -30.17 0.92
N PRO A 201 -13.09 -31.44 0.77
CA PRO A 201 -13.66 -32.56 1.51
C PRO A 201 -13.53 -32.39 3.04
N PRO A 202 -14.45 -32.97 3.83
CA PRO A 202 -14.45 -32.81 5.28
C PRO A 202 -13.16 -33.20 5.99
N ASP A 203 -12.42 -34.16 5.47
CA ASP A 203 -11.13 -34.61 6.01
C ASP A 203 -10.03 -33.53 5.81
N VAL A 204 -10.04 -32.82 4.70
CA VAL A 204 -9.13 -31.68 4.44
C VAL A 204 -9.44 -30.53 5.41
N VAL A 205 -10.72 -30.19 5.58
CA VAL A 205 -11.17 -29.19 6.55
C VAL A 205 -10.70 -29.55 7.97
N LYS A 206 -10.91 -30.81 8.38
CA LYS A 206 -10.51 -31.30 9.71
C LYS A 206 -9.00 -31.23 9.93
N LYS A 207 -8.19 -31.57 8.92
CA LYS A 207 -6.73 -31.45 9.00
C LYS A 207 -6.29 -30.00 9.16
N ALA A 208 -6.89 -29.08 8.42
CA ALA A 208 -6.60 -27.64 8.55
C ALA A 208 -6.99 -27.10 9.93
N GLU A 209 -8.14 -27.50 10.46
CA GLU A 209 -8.56 -27.15 11.81
C GLU A 209 -7.57 -27.66 12.86
N GLN A 210 -7.15 -28.91 12.76
CA GLN A 210 -6.16 -29.47 13.67
C GLN A 210 -4.84 -28.72 13.61
N LYS A 211 -4.35 -28.40 12.38
CA LYS A 211 -3.15 -27.57 12.19
C LYS A 211 -3.30 -26.21 12.87
N ALA A 212 -4.45 -25.55 12.73
CA ALA A 212 -4.71 -24.26 13.36
C ALA A 212 -4.72 -24.35 14.90
N ARG A 213 -5.37 -25.38 15.46
CA ARG A 213 -5.38 -25.64 16.93
C ARG A 213 -3.97 -25.90 17.47
N ASP A 214 -3.16 -26.66 16.75
CA ASP A 214 -1.77 -26.94 17.14
C ASP A 214 -0.91 -25.67 17.10
N LEU A 215 -1.12 -24.78 16.13
CA LEU A 215 -0.47 -23.49 16.08
C LEU A 215 -0.87 -22.60 17.27
N VAL A 216 -2.17 -22.51 17.60
CA VAL A 216 -2.64 -21.77 18.78
C VAL A 216 -2.01 -22.31 20.06
N LYS A 217 -1.94 -23.64 20.22
CA LYS A 217 -1.30 -24.27 21.40
C LYS A 217 0.17 -23.84 21.52
N ARG A 218 0.91 -23.86 20.42
CA ARG A 218 2.32 -23.44 20.39
C ARG A 218 2.49 -21.94 20.68
N LEU A 219 1.64 -21.10 20.12
CA LEU A 219 1.64 -19.66 20.35
C LEU A 219 1.35 -19.31 21.82
N ARG A 220 0.35 -19.96 22.42
CA ARG A 220 0.02 -19.78 23.85
C ARG A 220 1.10 -20.35 24.77
N ALA A 221 1.92 -21.28 24.28
CA ALA A 221 3.12 -21.77 24.98
C ALA A 221 4.35 -20.86 24.80
N GLY A 222 4.21 -19.68 24.14
CA GLY A 222 5.26 -18.69 24.01
C GLY A 222 6.07 -18.77 22.72
N ALA A 223 5.65 -19.56 21.71
CA ALA A 223 6.30 -19.55 20.41
C ALA A 223 6.12 -18.17 19.73
N ASP A 224 7.13 -17.75 18.98
CA ASP A 224 7.11 -16.48 18.25
C ASP A 224 6.05 -16.49 17.13
N PHE A 225 5.15 -15.50 17.18
CA PHE A 225 4.03 -15.41 16.23
C PHE A 225 4.51 -15.18 14.81
N ALA A 226 5.48 -14.29 14.63
CA ALA A 226 5.98 -13.93 13.31
C ALA A 226 6.67 -15.11 12.63
N GLN A 227 7.42 -15.91 13.39
CA GLN A 227 8.03 -17.14 12.88
C GLN A 227 7.00 -18.20 12.48
N LEU A 228 5.94 -18.36 13.29
CA LEU A 228 4.89 -19.29 12.93
C LEU A 228 4.06 -18.80 11.73
N ALA A 229 3.84 -17.49 11.62
CA ALA A 229 3.21 -16.91 10.46
C ALA A 229 4.04 -17.12 9.18
N LEU A 230 5.33 -16.81 9.21
CA LEU A 230 6.28 -17.06 8.11
C LEU A 230 6.30 -18.52 7.66
N ARG A 231 6.17 -19.43 8.59
CA ARG A 231 6.33 -20.87 8.31
C ARG A 231 5.04 -21.58 7.90
N TYR A 232 3.90 -21.14 8.41
CA TYR A 232 2.67 -21.90 8.34
C TYR A 232 1.46 -21.14 7.82
N SER A 233 1.57 -19.80 7.64
CA SER A 233 0.47 -19.00 7.17
C SER A 233 0.37 -19.02 5.64
N ASP A 234 -0.84 -19.23 5.16
CA ASP A 234 -1.21 -19.09 3.76
C ASP A 234 -1.75 -17.66 3.47
N GLY A 235 -1.66 -16.75 4.46
CA GLY A 235 -2.11 -15.35 4.34
C GLY A 235 -1.10 -14.48 3.60
N ARG A 236 -1.57 -13.39 2.96
CA ARG A 236 -0.74 -12.48 2.19
C ARG A 236 0.39 -11.83 2.98
N GLN A 237 0.16 -11.61 4.29
CA GLN A 237 1.14 -11.02 5.21
C GLN A 237 2.04 -12.06 5.88
N ALA A 238 2.09 -13.30 5.36
CA ALA A 238 2.93 -14.35 5.91
C ALA A 238 4.40 -13.93 5.97
N LEU A 239 4.91 -13.34 4.89
CA LEU A 239 6.29 -12.85 4.79
C LEU A 239 6.58 -11.63 5.68
N GLU A 240 5.57 -10.88 6.06
CA GLU A 240 5.65 -9.80 7.04
C GLU A 240 5.47 -10.29 8.49
N GLY A 241 5.58 -11.61 8.73
CA GLY A 241 5.36 -12.22 10.04
C GLY A 241 3.89 -12.19 10.48
N GLY A 242 2.97 -12.04 9.53
CA GLY A 242 1.54 -11.91 9.78
C GLY A 242 1.10 -10.55 10.32
N ASP A 243 1.98 -9.55 10.40
CA ASP A 243 1.64 -8.21 10.90
C ASP A 243 0.67 -7.51 9.94
N LEU A 244 -0.53 -7.21 10.44
CA LEU A 244 -1.55 -6.47 9.71
C LEU A 244 -1.44 -4.94 9.92
N GLY A 245 -0.57 -4.51 10.85
CA GLY A 245 -0.42 -3.10 11.21
C GLY A 245 -1.47 -2.60 12.21
N TRP A 246 -1.62 -1.28 12.27
CA TRP A 246 -2.55 -0.58 13.14
C TRP A 246 -3.90 -0.42 12.45
N PHE A 247 -4.97 -0.75 13.17
CA PHE A 247 -6.35 -0.49 12.81
C PHE A 247 -6.97 0.43 13.84
N LYS A 248 -7.80 1.36 13.42
CA LYS A 248 -8.81 1.90 14.33
C LYS A 248 -9.75 0.78 14.72
N ILE A 249 -10.23 0.81 15.96
CA ILE A 249 -11.02 -0.32 16.48
C ILE A 249 -12.17 -0.74 15.55
N GLY A 250 -12.77 0.20 14.87
CA GLY A 250 -13.83 -0.07 13.91
C GLY A 250 -13.38 -0.41 12.47
N GLU A 251 -12.09 -0.33 12.18
CA GLU A 251 -11.50 -0.74 10.89
C GLU A 251 -10.96 -2.18 10.94
N VAL A 252 -11.10 -2.82 12.09
CA VAL A 252 -10.67 -4.21 12.30
C VAL A 252 -11.45 -5.14 11.36
N PRO A 253 -10.80 -6.14 10.72
CA PRO A 253 -11.50 -7.13 9.91
C PRO A 253 -12.65 -7.79 10.65
N THR A 254 -13.82 -8.00 9.99
CA THR A 254 -15.06 -8.50 10.59
C THR A 254 -14.84 -9.74 11.46
N LEU A 255 -13.95 -10.63 11.02
CA LEU A 255 -13.64 -11.86 11.73
C LEU A 255 -12.94 -11.63 13.09
N ALA A 256 -12.28 -10.48 13.24
CA ALA A 256 -11.52 -10.12 14.45
C ALA A 256 -12.18 -9.00 15.26
N GLU A 257 -13.32 -8.48 14.84
CA GLU A 257 -14.00 -7.33 15.44
C GLU A 257 -14.32 -7.55 16.93
N ASP A 258 -15.03 -8.63 17.25
CA ASP A 258 -15.36 -8.98 18.65
C ASP A 258 -14.12 -9.23 19.52
N LEU A 259 -13.08 -9.81 18.90
CA LEU A 259 -11.82 -10.10 19.57
C LEU A 259 -11.04 -8.82 19.90
N ALA A 260 -11.03 -7.85 19.00
CA ALA A 260 -10.35 -6.56 19.23
C ALA A 260 -10.91 -5.80 20.43
N HIS A 261 -12.18 -6.05 20.78
CA HIS A 261 -12.83 -5.46 21.95
C HIS A 261 -12.54 -6.21 23.27
N THR A 262 -12.38 -7.52 23.20
CA THR A 262 -12.33 -8.40 24.39
C THR A 262 -10.91 -8.84 24.76
N MET A 263 -10.01 -8.98 23.77
CA MET A 263 -8.63 -9.46 23.98
C MET A 263 -7.77 -8.42 24.71
N ALA A 264 -6.88 -8.89 25.56
CA ALA A 264 -5.78 -8.08 26.12
C ALA A 264 -4.58 -8.04 25.15
N LYS A 265 -3.71 -7.03 25.31
CA LYS A 265 -2.43 -6.98 24.58
C LYS A 265 -1.62 -8.26 24.82
N GLY A 266 -1.24 -8.90 23.73
CA GLY A 266 -0.50 -10.17 23.74
C GLY A 266 -1.38 -11.42 23.56
N ASP A 267 -2.69 -11.31 23.72
CA ASP A 267 -3.62 -12.43 23.60
C ASP A 267 -3.67 -13.01 22.19
N ILE A 268 -4.00 -14.29 22.13
CA ILE A 268 -4.12 -15.09 20.91
C ILE A 268 -5.49 -15.75 20.87
N SER A 269 -6.22 -15.55 19.78
CA SER A 269 -7.54 -16.11 19.56
C SER A 269 -7.52 -17.63 19.48
N ASP A 270 -8.67 -18.25 19.65
CA ASP A 270 -8.95 -19.57 19.10
C ASP A 270 -9.02 -19.51 17.57
N PRO A 271 -8.89 -20.66 16.86
CA PRO A 271 -9.05 -20.65 15.41
C PRO A 271 -10.46 -20.23 15.01
N LEU A 272 -10.55 -19.17 14.20
CA LEU A 272 -11.79 -18.62 13.66
C LEU A 272 -12.04 -19.19 12.27
N ARG A 273 -13.20 -19.78 12.03
CA ARG A 273 -13.55 -20.33 10.71
C ARG A 273 -14.10 -19.26 9.79
N SER A 274 -13.62 -19.21 8.55
CA SER A 274 -14.18 -18.44 7.44
C SER A 274 -14.25 -19.29 6.17
N PRO A 275 -14.85 -18.81 5.08
CA PRO A 275 -14.76 -19.48 3.77
C PRO A 275 -13.33 -19.73 3.30
N SER A 276 -12.37 -18.91 3.74
CA SER A 276 -10.95 -18.98 3.37
C SER A 276 -10.16 -20.05 4.12
N GLY A 277 -10.65 -20.52 5.25
CA GLY A 277 -9.91 -21.40 6.13
C GLY A 277 -10.06 -21.06 7.60
N PHE A 278 -9.02 -21.32 8.37
CA PHE A 278 -8.94 -21.03 9.79
C PHE A 278 -7.96 -19.90 10.05
N HIS A 279 -8.43 -18.90 10.79
CA HIS A 279 -7.67 -17.70 11.11
C HIS A 279 -7.28 -17.70 12.59
N ILE A 280 -6.06 -17.29 12.88
CA ILE A 280 -5.54 -17.07 14.23
C ILE A 280 -5.13 -15.62 14.32
N ILE A 281 -5.69 -14.88 15.27
CA ILE A 281 -5.44 -13.46 15.50
C ILE A 281 -4.64 -13.28 16.79
N LYS A 282 -3.66 -12.36 16.76
CA LYS A 282 -2.98 -11.85 17.96
C LYS A 282 -3.23 -10.37 18.08
N LEU A 283 -3.63 -9.92 19.26
CA LEU A 283 -3.64 -8.49 19.61
C LEU A 283 -2.22 -8.07 20.04
N THR A 284 -1.50 -7.46 19.12
CA THR A 284 -0.07 -7.15 19.32
C THR A 284 0.13 -5.90 20.17
N ASP A 285 -0.69 -4.87 19.96
CA ASP A 285 -0.63 -3.62 20.72
C ASP A 285 -1.98 -2.86 20.72
N VAL A 286 -2.12 -1.88 21.64
CA VAL A 286 -3.35 -1.08 21.83
C VAL A 286 -2.96 0.38 22.12
N LYS A 287 -3.65 1.35 21.49
CA LYS A 287 -3.57 2.78 21.82
C LYS A 287 -4.94 3.33 22.20
N GLY A 288 -4.99 4.41 22.98
CA GLY A 288 -6.21 5.12 23.36
C GLY A 288 -6.23 6.57 22.84
N SER A 289 -7.38 7.11 22.49
CA SER A 289 -7.58 8.55 22.23
C SER A 289 -8.98 9.01 22.65
N GLY A 290 -9.12 10.34 22.91
CA GLY A 290 -10.34 10.97 23.39
C GLY A 290 -11.23 11.54 22.25
N PRO A 291 -12.38 12.21 22.58
CA PRO A 291 -13.34 12.71 21.62
C PRO A 291 -12.77 13.80 20.71
N GLU A 292 -13.14 13.77 19.44
CA GLU A 292 -12.71 14.72 18.41
C GLU A 292 -13.74 15.84 18.27
N VAL A 293 -13.41 17.04 18.76
CA VAL A 293 -14.23 18.24 18.67
C VAL A 293 -13.73 19.11 17.54
N VAL A 294 -14.55 19.36 16.52
CA VAL A 294 -14.20 20.23 15.39
C VAL A 294 -14.81 21.62 15.56
N THR A 295 -14.11 22.64 15.07
CA THR A 295 -14.64 24.00 14.99
C THR A 295 -15.27 24.18 13.60
N GLN A 296 -16.58 24.38 13.54
CA GLN A 296 -17.28 24.74 12.33
C GLN A 296 -17.29 26.27 12.15
N THR A 297 -17.15 26.71 10.90
CA THR A 297 -17.22 28.11 10.50
C THR A 297 -18.43 28.35 9.61
N HIS A 298 -19.33 29.26 10.00
CA HIS A 298 -20.38 29.76 9.12
C HIS A 298 -19.84 30.92 8.32
N ALA A 299 -19.82 30.80 7.01
CA ALA A 299 -19.24 31.79 6.13
C ALA A 299 -20.15 32.08 4.93
N ARG A 300 -19.93 33.27 4.33
CA ARG A 300 -20.52 33.65 3.06
C ARG A 300 -19.45 34.24 2.14
N HIS A 301 -19.62 34.12 0.83
CA HIS A 301 -18.64 34.58 -0.13
C HIS A 301 -19.23 35.22 -1.38
N ILE A 302 -18.39 35.94 -2.13
CA ILE A 302 -18.64 36.40 -3.49
C ILE A 302 -17.49 35.87 -4.34
N LEU A 303 -17.85 35.18 -5.44
CA LEU A 303 -16.90 34.67 -6.44
C LEU A 303 -16.99 35.51 -7.72
N ILE A 304 -15.87 35.89 -8.30
CA ILE A 304 -15.77 36.36 -9.67
C ILE A 304 -14.85 35.43 -10.44
N ARG A 305 -15.40 34.79 -11.47
CA ARG A 305 -14.65 33.88 -12.32
C ARG A 305 -13.85 34.66 -13.36
N THR A 306 -12.63 34.23 -13.59
CA THR A 306 -11.80 34.75 -14.67
C THR A 306 -12.02 33.93 -15.94
N ASN A 307 -12.04 34.61 -17.06
CA ASN A 307 -12.18 34.04 -18.40
C ASN A 307 -11.48 34.96 -19.43
N GLU A 308 -11.66 34.70 -20.73
CA GLU A 308 -11.06 35.52 -21.79
C GLU A 308 -11.48 37.02 -21.77
N VAL A 309 -12.64 37.34 -21.16
CA VAL A 309 -13.18 38.71 -21.07
C VAL A 309 -12.89 39.35 -19.72
N VAL A 310 -12.84 38.58 -18.64
CA VAL A 310 -12.59 39.06 -17.27
C VAL A 310 -11.19 38.62 -16.86
N SER A 311 -10.25 39.54 -16.84
CA SER A 311 -8.88 39.29 -16.40
C SER A 311 -8.80 39.14 -14.87
N ASP A 312 -7.67 38.59 -14.39
CA ASP A 312 -7.39 38.50 -12.94
C ASP A 312 -7.43 39.88 -12.26
N ASP A 313 -6.89 40.89 -12.89
CA ASP A 313 -6.88 42.28 -12.37
C ASP A 313 -8.28 42.88 -12.33
N ASP A 314 -9.13 42.55 -13.32
CA ASP A 314 -10.52 43.04 -13.35
C ASP A 314 -11.34 42.36 -12.23
N ALA A 315 -11.21 41.07 -12.09
CA ALA A 315 -11.89 40.31 -11.04
C ALA A 315 -11.49 40.81 -9.64
N LYS A 316 -10.20 41.01 -9.42
CA LYS A 316 -9.69 41.54 -8.15
C LYS A 316 -10.20 42.93 -7.87
N ARG A 317 -10.10 43.87 -8.88
CA ARG A 317 -10.61 45.24 -8.71
C ARG A 317 -12.11 45.30 -8.42
N ARG A 318 -12.92 44.44 -9.07
CA ARG A 318 -14.37 44.35 -8.78
C ARG A 318 -14.60 43.92 -7.36
N LEU A 319 -13.90 42.90 -6.87
CA LEU A 319 -14.03 42.42 -5.49
C LEU A 319 -13.53 43.45 -4.47
N ASP A 320 -12.45 44.22 -4.78
CA ASP A 320 -11.99 45.31 -3.91
C ASP A 320 -13.09 46.40 -3.78
N GLN A 321 -13.76 46.74 -4.87
CA GLN A 321 -14.89 47.72 -4.86
C GLN A 321 -16.07 47.17 -4.06
N LEU A 322 -16.46 45.89 -4.25
CA LEU A 322 -17.55 45.25 -3.50
C LEU A 322 -17.20 45.18 -2.01
N ARG A 323 -16.00 44.87 -1.69
CA ARG A 323 -15.50 44.82 -0.30
C ARG A 323 -15.61 46.22 0.36
N LEU A 324 -15.17 47.27 -0.32
CA LEU A 324 -15.27 48.66 0.18
C LEU A 324 -16.72 49.03 0.44
N ARG A 325 -17.63 48.67 -0.45
CA ARG A 325 -19.08 48.94 -0.31
C ARG A 325 -19.65 48.18 0.92
N ILE A 326 -19.25 46.91 1.10
CA ILE A 326 -19.72 46.13 2.24
C ILE A 326 -19.18 46.68 3.55
N VAL A 327 -17.90 47.08 3.60
CA VAL A 327 -17.30 47.76 4.75
C VAL A 327 -17.96 49.11 5.02
N GLY A 328 -18.45 49.80 3.97
CA GLY A 328 -19.21 51.04 4.05
C GLY A 328 -20.66 50.85 4.47
N GLY A 329 -21.13 49.62 4.66
CA GLY A 329 -22.48 49.33 5.16
C GLY A 329 -23.47 48.74 4.16
N ASP A 330 -23.08 48.52 2.92
CA ASP A 330 -23.93 47.87 1.93
C ASP A 330 -24.18 46.38 2.35
N ASP A 331 -25.40 45.87 2.06
CA ASP A 331 -25.75 44.51 2.40
C ASP A 331 -24.99 43.49 1.53
N PHE A 332 -24.20 42.65 2.20
CA PHE A 332 -23.40 41.59 1.56
C PHE A 332 -24.27 40.68 0.71
N ALA A 333 -25.42 40.23 1.23
CA ALA A 333 -26.28 39.28 0.55
C ALA A 333 -26.87 39.87 -0.75
N THR A 334 -27.20 41.15 -0.77
CA THR A 334 -27.67 41.86 -1.97
C THR A 334 -26.57 41.93 -3.02
N LEU A 335 -25.34 42.26 -2.60
CA LEU A 335 -24.21 42.31 -3.50
C LEU A 335 -23.80 40.94 -4.03
N ALA A 336 -23.86 39.91 -3.20
CA ALA A 336 -23.62 38.51 -3.61
C ALA A 336 -24.65 38.03 -4.66
N ARG A 337 -25.93 38.35 -4.48
CA ARG A 337 -26.98 38.02 -5.47
C ARG A 337 -26.76 38.68 -6.82
N SER A 338 -26.23 39.89 -6.80
CA SER A 338 -26.10 40.73 -8.01
C SER A 338 -24.75 40.52 -8.74
N HIS A 339 -23.73 40.06 -8.04
CA HIS A 339 -22.35 40.09 -8.55
C HIS A 339 -21.59 38.75 -8.43
N SER A 340 -22.08 37.78 -7.66
CA SER A 340 -21.37 36.53 -7.52
C SER A 340 -21.64 35.59 -8.68
N ASP A 341 -20.54 35.01 -9.23
CA ASP A 341 -20.58 33.97 -10.26
C ASP A 341 -20.78 32.54 -9.66
N ASP A 342 -20.85 32.45 -8.34
CA ASP A 342 -21.23 31.18 -7.70
C ASP A 342 -22.76 31.05 -7.62
N THR A 343 -23.33 30.42 -8.65
CA THR A 343 -24.78 30.22 -8.76
C THR A 343 -25.38 29.39 -7.61
N GLY A 344 -24.57 28.58 -6.94
CA GLY A 344 -25.00 27.74 -5.81
C GLY A 344 -25.31 28.54 -4.55
N SER A 345 -24.50 29.54 -4.23
CA SER A 345 -24.65 30.39 -3.04
C SER A 345 -25.20 31.77 -3.34
N ALA A 346 -25.02 32.33 -4.54
CA ALA A 346 -25.44 33.70 -4.88
C ALA A 346 -26.89 33.98 -4.52
N LEU A 347 -27.84 33.10 -4.89
CA LEU A 347 -29.27 33.25 -4.59
C LEU A 347 -29.58 33.29 -3.09
N LYS A 348 -28.72 32.65 -2.29
CA LYS A 348 -28.77 32.67 -0.83
C LYS A 348 -27.97 33.81 -0.21
N GLY A 349 -27.59 34.82 -1.01
CA GLY A 349 -26.77 35.94 -0.54
C GLY A 349 -25.30 35.58 -0.29
N GLY A 350 -24.79 34.58 -0.98
CA GLY A 350 -23.43 34.09 -0.85
C GLY A 350 -23.21 33.11 0.31
N ASP A 351 -24.28 32.73 1.03
CA ASP A 351 -24.21 31.86 2.21
C ASP A 351 -23.80 30.45 1.84
N LEU A 352 -22.72 29.97 2.47
CA LEU A 352 -22.15 28.62 2.33
C LEU A 352 -22.62 27.67 3.46
N GLY A 353 -23.33 28.21 4.46
CA GLY A 353 -23.71 27.46 5.65
C GLY A 353 -22.53 27.18 6.57
N TRP A 354 -22.68 26.16 7.42
CA TRP A 354 -21.66 25.68 8.32
C TRP A 354 -20.67 24.76 7.60
N LEU A 355 -19.42 25.17 7.60
CA LEU A 355 -18.29 24.47 6.96
C LEU A 355 -17.44 23.75 8.02
N ASN A 356 -17.11 22.49 7.77
CA ASN A 356 -16.10 21.75 8.53
C ASN A 356 -14.70 22.03 7.98
N PRO A 357 -13.64 21.80 8.74
CA PRO A 357 -12.29 21.73 8.21
C PRO A 357 -12.22 20.73 7.04
N GLY A 358 -11.68 21.17 5.91
CA GLY A 358 -11.55 20.36 4.69
C GLY A 358 -12.75 20.42 3.73
N ASP A 359 -13.85 21.10 4.05
CA ASP A 359 -15.00 21.24 3.15
C ASP A 359 -14.74 22.20 1.96
N THR A 360 -13.67 22.99 2.05
CA THR A 360 -13.26 23.96 1.01
C THR A 360 -11.87 23.70 0.49
N VAL A 361 -11.53 24.29 -0.67
CA VAL A 361 -10.16 24.20 -1.19
C VAL A 361 -9.17 24.88 -0.25
N PRO A 362 -7.91 24.38 -0.16
CA PRO A 362 -6.95 24.83 0.86
C PRO A 362 -6.71 26.35 0.88
N GLU A 363 -6.72 27.01 -0.29
CA GLU A 363 -6.52 28.45 -0.38
C GLU A 363 -7.69 29.22 0.24
N PHE A 364 -8.91 28.75 0.06
CA PHE A 364 -10.11 29.34 0.64
C PHE A 364 -10.13 29.13 2.16
N GLU A 365 -9.91 27.91 2.61
CA GLU A 365 -9.87 27.55 4.02
C GLU A 365 -8.83 28.38 4.78
N LYS A 366 -7.61 28.49 4.25
CA LYS A 366 -6.53 29.29 4.83
C LYS A 366 -6.87 30.76 5.00
N GLN A 367 -7.65 31.32 4.08
CA GLN A 367 -8.11 32.72 4.21
C GLN A 367 -9.25 32.84 5.24
N MET A 368 -10.21 31.92 5.20
CA MET A 368 -11.33 31.87 6.13
C MET A 368 -10.85 31.71 7.58
N ASP A 369 -9.87 30.84 7.83
CA ASP A 369 -9.36 30.56 9.18
C ASP A 369 -8.69 31.76 9.84
N ARG A 370 -8.13 32.68 9.06
CA ARG A 370 -7.45 33.89 9.55
C ARG A 370 -8.38 34.99 10.00
N LEU A 371 -9.65 34.94 9.56
CA LEU A 371 -10.62 35.99 9.82
C LEU A 371 -11.25 35.83 11.22
N ALA A 372 -11.48 36.96 11.89
CA ALA A 372 -12.36 37.00 13.04
C ALA A 372 -13.84 36.91 12.63
N PRO A 373 -14.78 36.56 13.54
CA PRO A 373 -16.20 36.67 13.26
C PRO A 373 -16.60 38.10 12.80
N ASN A 374 -17.43 38.16 11.76
CA ASN A 374 -17.86 39.35 11.02
C ASN A 374 -16.78 40.05 10.18
N GLU A 375 -15.57 39.53 10.13
CA GLU A 375 -14.49 40.05 9.31
C GLU A 375 -14.61 39.58 7.85
N ILE A 376 -14.22 40.46 6.89
CA ILE A 376 -14.21 40.19 5.44
C ILE A 376 -12.77 40.13 4.97
N SER A 377 -12.44 39.09 4.19
CA SER A 377 -11.10 38.93 3.61
C SER A 377 -10.77 40.04 2.61
N GLN A 378 -9.48 40.21 2.34
CA GLN A 378 -9.04 40.81 1.07
C GLN A 378 -9.39 39.86 -0.10
N PRO A 379 -9.52 40.36 -1.35
CA PRO A 379 -9.65 39.46 -2.51
C PRO A 379 -8.48 38.50 -2.60
N PHE A 380 -8.80 37.20 -2.77
CA PHE A 380 -7.81 36.14 -2.96
C PHE A 380 -8.24 35.17 -4.06
N LYS A 381 -7.26 34.47 -4.64
CA LYS A 381 -7.47 33.60 -5.80
C LYS A 381 -7.50 32.12 -5.36
N THR A 382 -8.38 31.35 -6.00
CA THR A 382 -8.41 29.88 -5.96
C THR A 382 -8.48 29.35 -7.39
N SER A 383 -8.55 28.02 -7.55
CA SER A 383 -8.81 27.38 -8.85
C SER A 383 -10.17 27.73 -9.47
N PHE A 384 -11.13 28.25 -8.69
CA PHE A 384 -12.47 28.64 -9.16
C PHE A 384 -12.55 30.09 -9.62
N GLY A 385 -11.59 30.94 -9.30
CA GLY A 385 -11.56 32.37 -9.56
C GLY A 385 -11.14 33.19 -8.35
N TRP A 386 -11.56 34.44 -8.30
CA TRP A 386 -11.30 35.38 -7.22
C TRP A 386 -12.47 35.44 -6.24
N HIS A 387 -12.13 35.48 -4.95
CA HIS A 387 -13.11 35.47 -3.86
C HIS A 387 -12.90 36.59 -2.87
N ILE A 388 -13.98 37.07 -2.24
CA ILE A 388 -13.99 37.61 -0.89
C ILE A 388 -14.87 36.73 -0.02
N VAL A 389 -14.45 36.45 1.20
CA VAL A 389 -15.18 35.65 2.19
C VAL A 389 -15.41 36.46 3.45
N GLN A 390 -16.57 36.32 4.04
CA GLN A 390 -16.89 36.80 5.38
C GLN A 390 -17.21 35.65 6.29
N VAL A 391 -16.54 35.59 7.44
CA VAL A 391 -16.90 34.69 8.53
C VAL A 391 -18.04 35.32 9.32
N LEU A 392 -19.14 34.62 9.46
CA LEU A 392 -20.30 35.08 10.26
C LEU A 392 -20.11 34.70 11.73
N GLU A 393 -19.88 33.44 11.97
CA GLU A 393 -19.67 32.91 13.32
C GLU A 393 -18.85 31.61 13.31
N ARG A 394 -18.36 31.22 14.47
CA ARG A 394 -17.70 29.93 14.69
C ARG A 394 -18.36 29.23 15.87
N ARG A 395 -18.52 27.91 15.74
CA ARG A 395 -19.00 27.09 16.84
C ARG A 395 -18.11 25.86 17.02
N ARG A 396 -17.98 25.45 18.25
CA ARG A 396 -17.44 24.12 18.55
C ARG A 396 -18.61 23.15 18.52
N GLN A 397 -18.63 22.28 17.56
CA GLN A 397 -19.65 21.24 17.44
C GLN A 397 -18.98 19.90 17.59
N ASP A 398 -19.57 19.07 18.40
CA ASP A 398 -19.27 17.65 18.40
C ASP A 398 -19.90 17.06 17.14
N THR A 399 -19.11 17.03 16.07
CA THR A 399 -19.46 16.36 14.80
C THR A 399 -19.09 14.90 14.84
N THR A 400 -18.80 14.39 16.03
CA THR A 400 -18.36 13.01 16.26
C THR A 400 -19.27 12.03 15.52
N LYS A 401 -20.57 12.25 15.53
CA LYS A 401 -21.52 11.33 14.91
C LYS A 401 -21.44 11.33 13.37
N GLU A 402 -21.42 12.50 12.72
CA GLU A 402 -21.34 12.62 11.26
C GLU A 402 -19.96 12.18 10.75
N VAL A 403 -18.90 12.63 11.40
CA VAL A 403 -17.52 12.23 11.10
C VAL A 403 -17.33 10.74 11.36
N MET A 404 -17.89 10.20 12.44
CA MET A 404 -17.87 8.78 12.72
C MET A 404 -18.62 7.98 11.65
N ARG A 405 -19.78 8.45 11.16
CA ARG A 405 -20.51 7.77 10.08
C ARG A 405 -19.69 7.74 8.77
N LEU A 406 -19.02 8.84 8.43
CA LEU A 406 -18.15 8.87 7.25
C LEU A 406 -16.94 7.94 7.43
N LYS A 407 -16.26 8.02 8.56
CA LYS A 407 -15.12 7.14 8.89
C LYS A 407 -15.57 5.67 8.94
N ALA A 408 -16.72 5.38 9.55
CA ALA A 408 -17.30 4.04 9.57
C ALA A 408 -17.60 3.50 8.17
N ARG A 409 -18.17 4.32 7.29
CA ARG A 409 -18.45 3.93 5.90
C ARG A 409 -17.15 3.60 5.15
N GLU A 410 -16.12 4.43 5.32
CA GLU A 410 -14.83 4.23 4.68
C GLU A 410 -14.14 2.96 5.20
N ALA A 411 -14.12 2.78 6.52
CA ALA A 411 -13.58 1.61 7.18
C ALA A 411 -14.27 0.30 6.76
N ILE A 412 -15.61 0.28 6.79
CA ILE A 412 -16.38 -0.88 6.32
C ILE A 412 -16.08 -1.18 4.85
N ARG A 413 -15.99 -0.13 4.01
CA ARG A 413 -15.69 -0.28 2.59
C ARG A 413 -14.30 -0.87 2.37
N GLU A 414 -13.30 -0.36 3.06
CA GLU A 414 -11.92 -0.85 2.96
C GLU A 414 -11.80 -2.29 3.43
N ARG A 415 -12.39 -2.61 4.59
CA ARG A 415 -12.48 -3.98 5.11
C ARG A 415 -13.13 -4.94 4.11
N LYS A 416 -14.32 -4.60 3.59
CA LYS A 416 -15.00 -5.41 2.58
C LYS A 416 -14.17 -5.56 1.29
N ALA A 417 -13.45 -4.50 0.89
CA ALA A 417 -12.58 -4.53 -0.26
C ALA A 417 -11.44 -5.55 -0.06
N GLN A 418 -10.82 -5.50 1.10
CA GLN A 418 -9.75 -6.41 1.45
C GLN A 418 -10.20 -7.87 1.46
N GLU A 419 -11.30 -8.17 2.15
CA GLU A 419 -11.90 -9.50 2.22
C GLU A 419 -12.32 -10.03 0.84
N ALA A 420 -12.92 -9.15 0.02
CA ALA A 420 -13.34 -9.50 -1.34
C ALA A 420 -12.13 -9.73 -2.28
N ILE A 421 -11.05 -8.94 -2.15
CA ILE A 421 -9.81 -9.15 -2.89
C ILE A 421 -9.19 -10.50 -2.53
N ASP A 422 -9.15 -10.86 -1.24
CA ASP A 422 -8.60 -12.14 -0.81
C ASP A 422 -9.41 -13.33 -1.35
N GLN A 423 -10.73 -13.24 -1.33
CA GLN A 423 -11.60 -14.25 -1.92
C GLN A 423 -11.44 -14.32 -3.44
N TRP A 424 -11.33 -13.17 -4.11
CA TRP A 424 -11.13 -13.11 -5.54
C TRP A 424 -9.77 -13.69 -5.97
N LEU A 425 -8.68 -13.39 -5.23
CA LEU A 425 -7.36 -13.95 -5.49
C LEU A 425 -7.34 -15.47 -5.35
N ARG A 426 -8.03 -16.01 -4.34
CA ARG A 426 -8.15 -17.46 -4.19
C ARG A 426 -8.89 -18.08 -5.37
N ARG A 427 -10.03 -17.54 -5.79
CA ARG A 427 -10.75 -18.03 -6.97
C ARG A 427 -9.87 -17.97 -8.22
N LEU A 428 -9.16 -16.86 -8.41
CA LEU A 428 -8.24 -16.70 -9.53
C LEU A 428 -7.14 -17.78 -9.52
N ARG A 429 -6.67 -18.16 -8.33
CA ARG A 429 -5.69 -19.22 -8.11
C ARG A 429 -6.27 -20.61 -8.35
N ASP A 430 -7.49 -20.88 -7.89
CA ASP A 430 -8.17 -22.18 -7.99
C ASP A 430 -8.65 -22.48 -9.43
N GLU A 431 -9.03 -21.44 -10.18
CA GLU A 431 -9.44 -21.56 -11.59
C GLU A 431 -8.25 -21.72 -12.56
N ALA A 432 -7.04 -21.39 -12.13
CA ALA A 432 -5.85 -21.41 -12.97
C ALA A 432 -5.15 -22.77 -12.97
N TYR A 433 -4.57 -23.12 -14.11
CA TYR A 433 -3.61 -24.21 -14.15
C TYR A 433 -2.28 -23.74 -13.55
N VAL A 434 -1.88 -24.31 -12.41
CA VAL A 434 -0.60 -24.00 -11.77
C VAL A 434 0.09 -25.30 -11.38
N GLU A 435 1.27 -25.54 -11.97
CA GLU A 435 2.14 -26.67 -11.67
C GLU A 435 3.42 -26.15 -11.03
N ILE A 436 3.65 -26.48 -9.76
CA ILE A 436 4.88 -26.12 -9.02
C ILE A 436 5.93 -27.20 -9.26
N ARG A 437 7.12 -26.79 -9.72
CA ARG A 437 8.28 -27.63 -10.04
C ARG A 437 9.48 -27.34 -9.17
N LEU A 438 9.29 -26.82 -7.96
CA LEU A 438 10.35 -26.62 -6.98
C LEU A 438 10.98 -27.96 -6.66
N ARG A 439 12.19 -28.19 -7.16
CA ARG A 439 13.03 -29.30 -6.68
C ARG A 439 13.78 -28.78 -5.46
N HIS A 440 13.52 -29.35 -4.31
CA HIS A 440 14.39 -29.17 -3.16
C HIS A 440 15.62 -30.05 -3.43
N GLU A 441 16.75 -29.44 -3.78
CA GLU A 441 18.01 -30.15 -3.70
C GLU A 441 18.21 -30.54 -2.25
N GLY A 442 18.10 -31.86 -1.98
CA GLY A 442 18.50 -32.42 -0.69
C GLY A 442 19.97 -32.08 -0.44
N PRO A 443 20.44 -32.11 0.83
CA PRO A 443 21.85 -31.89 1.12
C PRO A 443 22.67 -32.85 0.26
N LYS A 444 23.60 -32.31 -0.51
CA LYS A 444 24.62 -33.13 -1.19
C LYS A 444 25.38 -33.86 -0.09
N GLU A 445 25.22 -35.20 -0.04
CA GLU A 445 26.01 -36.09 0.83
C GLU A 445 27.50 -35.98 0.52
#